data_c58198a159c319bac33d63baadae0f2b
#
_entry.id   c58198a159c319bac33d63baadae0f2b
#
_cell.length_a   1.000
_cell.length_b   1.000
_cell.length_c   1.000
_cell.angle_alpha   90.00
_cell.angle_beta   90.00
_cell.angle_gamma   90.00
#
_symmetry.space_group_name_H-M   'P 1'
#
loop_
_entity.id
_entity.type
_entity.pdbx_description
1 polymer ?
#
loop_
_entity_poly.entity_id
_entity_poly.type
_entity_poly.pdbx_seq_one_letter_code
_entity_poly.pdbx_strand_id
1 'polypeptide(L)'
;MKITPVNEKIGAFVEDVNLNSLAIHEFETLYQALLRHKVLFFRDQPLSTEEHIALGQRFGALEPPHPFFPHLTDNDQVVIIETARGNPPSKSYWHTDMTWQVVPPKCSILHAQFVPEQGGDTIWCDMAGVWADLSAAEQSELRSLETIHALHAFEDSRYDHLDANGESIVIKRSRDYPPIRRPMMQVHPETGQEVLFINEQFTRSIINWSESASQLRLSALFSKARQVQYQVRFSWQKGSVAIWDNRATQHFAVTDYGDTPRRLHRVTVQGEPSLAGKPYLP
;
A
#
# COMPACT_ATOMS: atom_id res chain seq x y z
N MET A 1 -2.17 -15.71 21.55
CA MET A 1 -2.55 -14.90 20.37
C MET A 1 -4.00 -15.18 20.02
N LYS A 2 -4.84 -14.15 19.98
CA LYS A 2 -6.25 -14.22 19.59
C LYS A 2 -6.43 -13.37 18.33
N ILE A 3 -7.07 -13.94 17.30
CA ILE A 3 -7.34 -13.27 16.03
C ILE A 3 -8.84 -13.07 15.88
N THR A 4 -9.26 -11.82 15.81
CA THR A 4 -10.67 -11.43 15.72
C THR A 4 -10.93 -10.70 14.42
N PRO A 5 -11.62 -11.32 13.43
CA PRO A 5 -11.96 -10.64 12.17
C PRO A 5 -12.78 -9.37 12.42
N VAL A 6 -12.50 -8.30 11.66
CA VAL A 6 -13.31 -7.08 11.67
C VAL A 6 -14.58 -7.28 10.84
N ASN A 7 -14.42 -7.90 9.68
CA ASN A 7 -15.53 -8.34 8.83
C ASN A 7 -15.13 -9.62 8.06
N GLU A 8 -16.06 -10.15 7.25
CA GLU A 8 -15.84 -11.41 6.53
C GLU A 8 -14.79 -11.33 5.41
N LYS A 9 -14.56 -10.14 4.84
CA LYS A 9 -13.72 -9.96 3.64
C LYS A 9 -12.29 -9.53 3.98
N ILE A 10 -12.14 -8.60 4.94
CA ILE A 10 -10.86 -7.94 5.19
C ILE A 10 -10.74 -7.45 6.63
N GLY A 11 -9.52 -7.56 7.16
CA GLY A 11 -9.13 -7.00 8.46
C GLY A 11 -9.35 -7.94 9.63
N ALA A 12 -8.34 -8.05 10.48
CA ALA A 12 -8.46 -8.70 11.78
C ALA A 12 -7.63 -7.96 12.84
N PHE A 13 -8.15 -7.89 14.06
CA PHE A 13 -7.37 -7.54 15.24
C PHE A 13 -6.63 -8.77 15.75
N VAL A 14 -5.37 -8.57 16.14
CA VAL A 14 -4.54 -9.60 16.77
C VAL A 14 -4.18 -9.12 18.16
N GLU A 15 -4.66 -9.85 19.15
CA GLU A 15 -4.53 -9.58 20.58
C GLU A 15 -3.66 -10.65 21.26
N ASP A 16 -3.24 -10.40 22.49
CA ASP A 16 -2.42 -11.34 23.29
C ASP A 16 -1.14 -11.79 22.56
N VAL A 17 -0.44 -10.81 21.98
CA VAL A 17 0.81 -11.02 21.25
C VAL A 17 1.74 -9.84 21.43
N ASN A 18 3.04 -10.12 21.46
CA ASN A 18 4.09 -9.11 21.45
C ASN A 18 4.93 -9.28 20.18
N LEU A 19 4.87 -8.28 19.30
CA LEU A 19 5.52 -8.32 17.98
C LEU A 19 7.04 -8.33 18.03
N ASN A 20 7.66 -7.84 19.14
CA ASN A 20 9.12 -7.84 19.27
C ASN A 20 9.70 -9.20 19.70
N SER A 21 8.86 -10.15 20.11
CA SER A 21 9.31 -11.44 20.69
C SER A 21 8.52 -12.65 20.18
N LEU A 22 7.99 -12.56 18.96
CA LEU A 22 7.23 -13.65 18.33
C LEU A 22 8.04 -14.94 18.22
N ALA A 23 7.57 -16.03 18.80
CA ALA A 23 8.08 -17.38 18.51
C ALA A 23 7.84 -17.77 17.05
N ILE A 24 8.54 -18.80 16.56
CA ILE A 24 8.42 -19.23 15.15
C ILE A 24 6.97 -19.60 14.82
N HIS A 25 6.31 -20.42 15.63
CA HIS A 25 4.95 -20.88 15.41
C HIS A 25 3.90 -19.75 15.52
N GLU A 26 4.18 -18.72 16.35
CA GLU A 26 3.32 -17.54 16.44
C GLU A 26 3.42 -16.71 15.17
N PHE A 27 4.63 -16.54 14.63
CA PHE A 27 4.82 -15.86 13.36
C PHE A 27 4.15 -16.60 12.21
N GLU A 28 4.24 -17.92 12.15
CA GLU A 28 3.55 -18.74 11.14
C GLU A 28 2.03 -18.53 11.21
N THR A 29 1.48 -18.54 12.44
CA THR A 29 0.05 -18.27 12.66
C THR A 29 -0.35 -16.86 12.21
N LEU A 30 0.48 -15.86 12.55
CA LEU A 30 0.28 -14.47 12.14
C LEU A 30 0.37 -14.33 10.63
N TYR A 31 1.32 -15.00 10.00
CA TYR A 31 1.50 -14.97 8.55
C TYR A 31 0.29 -15.56 7.82
N GLN A 32 -0.22 -16.71 8.27
CA GLN A 32 -1.45 -17.30 7.71
C GLN A 32 -2.67 -16.40 7.93
N ALA A 33 -2.75 -15.71 9.07
CA ALA A 33 -3.78 -14.72 9.31
C ALA A 33 -3.68 -13.52 8.35
N LEU A 34 -2.46 -13.05 8.03
CA LEU A 34 -2.24 -11.99 7.05
C LEU A 34 -2.75 -12.41 5.67
N LEU A 35 -2.40 -13.61 5.20
CA LEU A 35 -2.87 -14.14 3.92
C LEU A 35 -4.41 -14.26 3.87
N ARG A 36 -5.04 -14.65 4.98
CA ARG A 36 -6.48 -14.80 5.08
C ARG A 36 -7.22 -13.47 5.17
N HIS A 37 -6.76 -12.55 6.05
CA HIS A 37 -7.46 -11.31 6.37
C HIS A 37 -6.91 -10.08 5.64
N LYS A 38 -5.79 -10.21 4.93
CA LYS A 38 -5.12 -9.21 4.09
C LYS A 38 -4.58 -7.98 4.84
N VAL A 39 -5.13 -7.64 6.00
CA VAL A 39 -4.58 -6.64 6.92
C VAL A 39 -4.81 -7.06 8.37
N LEU A 40 -3.79 -6.89 9.20
CA LEU A 40 -3.80 -7.19 10.63
C LEU A 40 -3.53 -5.93 11.43
N PHE A 41 -4.26 -5.77 12.52
CA PHE A 41 -4.18 -4.62 13.43
C PHE A 41 -3.77 -5.05 14.83
N PHE A 42 -2.84 -4.29 15.40
CA PHE A 42 -2.31 -4.52 16.73
C PHE A 42 -2.38 -3.22 17.54
N ARG A 43 -2.68 -3.35 18.83
CA ARG A 43 -2.63 -2.26 19.80
C ARG A 43 -1.42 -2.43 20.72
N ASP A 44 -0.98 -1.32 21.30
CA ASP A 44 0.01 -1.30 22.38
C ASP A 44 1.30 -2.10 22.09
N GLN A 45 1.88 -1.88 20.90
CA GLN A 45 3.12 -2.52 20.48
C GLN A 45 4.30 -1.54 20.60
N PRO A 46 5.08 -1.58 21.71
CA PRO A 46 6.21 -0.68 21.89
C PRO A 46 7.45 -1.19 21.14
N LEU A 47 7.44 -1.05 19.81
CA LEU A 47 8.57 -1.46 18.98
C LEU A 47 9.64 -0.37 18.93
N SER A 48 10.90 -0.73 19.18
CA SER A 48 12.06 0.07 18.79
C SER A 48 12.21 0.06 17.26
N THR A 49 13.09 0.90 16.72
CA THR A 49 13.40 0.91 15.29
C THR A 49 13.96 -0.44 14.83
N GLU A 50 14.89 -1.02 15.61
CA GLU A 50 15.52 -2.31 15.33
C GLU A 50 14.51 -3.45 15.39
N GLU A 51 13.61 -3.45 16.36
CA GLU A 51 12.53 -4.44 16.49
C GLU A 51 11.54 -4.33 15.33
N HIS A 52 11.20 -3.13 14.87
CA HIS A 52 10.34 -2.90 13.71
C HIS A 52 10.99 -3.45 12.43
N ILE A 53 12.29 -3.22 12.23
CA ILE A 53 13.08 -3.77 11.13
C ILE A 53 13.15 -5.29 11.21
N ALA A 54 13.48 -5.83 12.38
CA ALA A 54 13.56 -7.27 12.59
C ALA A 54 12.22 -7.97 12.33
N LEU A 55 11.11 -7.35 12.72
CA LEU A 55 9.77 -7.83 12.38
C LEU A 55 9.57 -7.87 10.87
N GLY A 56 9.93 -6.81 10.15
CA GLY A 56 9.85 -6.77 8.68
C GLY A 56 10.67 -7.87 8.01
N GLN A 57 11.88 -8.11 8.49
CA GLN A 57 12.79 -9.13 7.97
C GLN A 57 12.24 -10.57 8.11
N ARG A 58 11.32 -10.81 9.03
CA ARG A 58 10.63 -12.10 9.13
C ARG A 58 9.71 -12.39 7.95
N PHE A 59 9.17 -11.34 7.30
CA PHE A 59 8.33 -11.46 6.10
C PHE A 59 9.15 -11.59 4.81
N GLY A 60 10.42 -11.18 4.81
CA GLY A 60 11.33 -11.24 3.67
C GLY A 60 12.39 -10.13 3.69
N ALA A 61 13.15 -10.01 2.61
CA ALA A 61 14.09 -8.92 2.45
C ALA A 61 13.34 -7.57 2.43
N LEU A 62 13.96 -6.53 3.01
CA LEU A 62 13.34 -5.21 3.03
C LEU A 62 13.61 -4.46 1.73
N GLU A 63 12.67 -3.59 1.36
CA GLU A 63 12.83 -2.67 0.23
C GLU A 63 14.03 -1.73 0.47
N PRO A 64 14.74 -1.33 -0.59
CA PRO A 64 15.66 -0.21 -0.53
C PRO A 64 14.98 1.07 -0.06
N PRO A 65 15.74 2.10 0.37
CA PRO A 65 15.19 3.38 0.76
C PRO A 65 14.23 3.95 -0.29
N HIS A 66 13.06 4.40 0.16
CA HIS A 66 12.04 4.95 -0.74
C HIS A 66 12.56 6.23 -1.41
N PRO A 67 12.45 6.39 -2.75
CA PRO A 67 13.10 7.49 -3.46
C PRO A 67 12.54 8.89 -3.13
N PHE A 68 11.33 9.01 -2.57
CA PHE A 68 10.65 10.28 -2.34
C PHE A 68 10.33 10.57 -0.87
N PHE A 69 10.09 9.52 -0.06
CA PHE A 69 9.78 9.73 1.35
C PHE A 69 11.05 9.90 2.18
N PRO A 70 11.03 10.76 3.21
CA PRO A 70 12.12 10.83 4.18
C PRO A 70 12.24 9.52 4.98
N HIS A 71 13.43 9.23 5.45
CA HIS A 71 13.75 8.09 6.30
C HIS A 71 14.43 8.52 7.59
N LEU A 72 14.54 7.60 8.52
CA LEU A 72 15.34 7.83 9.73
C LEU A 72 16.81 8.03 9.36
N THR A 73 17.47 8.96 10.06
CA THR A 73 18.88 9.29 9.80
C THR A 73 19.80 8.11 10.05
N ASP A 74 19.48 7.31 11.08
CA ASP A 74 20.29 6.18 11.50
C ASP A 74 19.89 4.87 10.82
N ASN A 75 18.76 4.86 10.09
CA ASN A 75 18.29 3.69 9.35
C ASN A 75 17.35 4.05 8.19
N ASP A 76 17.87 4.02 7.00
CA ASP A 76 17.16 4.40 5.76
C ASP A 76 16.09 3.41 5.28
N GLN A 77 16.03 2.22 5.89
CA GLN A 77 14.96 1.25 5.63
C GLN A 77 13.63 1.60 6.33
N VAL A 78 13.67 2.56 7.26
CA VAL A 78 12.47 3.04 7.95
C VAL A 78 12.03 4.36 7.37
N VAL A 79 10.97 4.33 6.60
CA VAL A 79 10.32 5.50 6.00
C VAL A 79 9.54 6.27 7.06
N ILE A 80 9.67 7.59 7.05
CA ILE A 80 8.89 8.50 7.90
C ILE A 80 7.69 9.03 7.11
N ILE A 81 6.49 8.78 7.61
CA ILE A 81 5.25 9.37 7.10
C ILE A 81 4.77 10.38 8.14
N GLU A 82 5.05 11.64 7.88
CA GLU A 82 4.83 12.70 8.87
C GLU A 82 4.08 13.89 8.29
N THR A 83 3.21 14.46 9.11
CA THR A 83 2.64 15.79 8.96
C THR A 83 2.92 16.61 10.21
N ALA A 84 3.10 17.91 10.05
CA ALA A 84 3.43 18.82 11.14
C ALA A 84 2.63 20.13 11.00
N ARG A 85 2.63 20.95 12.02
CA ARG A 85 2.03 22.30 11.95
C ARG A 85 2.66 23.10 10.82
N GLY A 86 1.84 23.72 9.98
CA GLY A 86 2.28 24.43 8.78
C GLY A 86 2.66 23.51 7.62
N ASN A 87 2.55 22.18 7.78
CA ASN A 87 2.77 21.18 6.74
C ASN A 87 1.69 20.08 6.82
N PRO A 88 0.42 20.44 6.53
CA PRO A 88 -0.72 19.53 6.64
C PRO A 88 -0.63 18.37 5.64
N PRO A 89 -1.47 17.33 5.79
CA PRO A 89 -1.51 16.24 4.84
C PRO A 89 -1.87 16.73 3.43
N SER A 90 -1.19 16.19 2.43
CA SER A 90 -1.58 16.38 1.03
C SER A 90 -2.81 15.54 0.68
N LYS A 91 -3.36 15.78 -0.51
CA LYS A 91 -4.43 14.94 -1.06
C LYS A 91 -3.99 13.47 -1.05
N SER A 92 -4.85 12.62 -0.54
CA SER A 92 -4.67 11.17 -0.56
C SER A 92 -5.41 10.55 -1.74
N TYR A 93 -4.91 9.41 -2.19
CA TYR A 93 -5.51 8.60 -3.25
C TYR A 93 -5.53 7.14 -2.82
N TRP A 94 -6.50 6.37 -3.31
CA TRP A 94 -6.49 4.93 -3.18
C TRP A 94 -5.32 4.33 -3.94
N HIS A 95 -4.48 3.57 -3.27
CA HIS A 95 -3.29 2.98 -3.88
C HIS A 95 -2.87 1.66 -3.27
N THR A 96 -2.18 0.90 -4.09
CA THR A 96 -1.29 -0.19 -3.71
C THR A 96 0.12 0.37 -3.78
N ASP A 97 0.94 0.16 -2.75
CA ASP A 97 2.28 0.72 -2.68
C ASP A 97 3.13 0.36 -3.90
N MET A 98 3.82 1.35 -4.43
CA MET A 98 4.91 1.25 -5.42
C MET A 98 4.62 0.38 -6.65
N THR A 99 3.39 0.37 -7.17
CA THR A 99 3.05 -0.39 -8.39
C THR A 99 3.72 0.14 -9.65
N TRP A 100 4.39 1.28 -9.56
CA TRP A 100 5.26 1.84 -10.58
C TRP A 100 6.67 1.20 -10.63
N GLN A 101 7.03 0.37 -9.66
CA GLN A 101 8.26 -0.44 -9.71
C GLN A 101 8.05 -1.71 -10.54
N VAL A 102 9.13 -2.30 -11.05
CA VAL A 102 9.08 -3.58 -11.76
C VAL A 102 8.48 -4.67 -10.88
N VAL A 103 8.93 -4.78 -9.63
CA VAL A 103 8.38 -5.69 -8.63
C VAL A 103 7.76 -4.84 -7.52
N PRO A 104 6.43 -4.85 -7.35
CA PRO A 104 5.79 -4.11 -6.26
C PRO A 104 6.03 -4.84 -4.93
N PRO A 105 6.03 -4.11 -3.79
CA PRO A 105 6.24 -4.71 -2.48
C PRO A 105 5.25 -5.84 -2.15
N LYS A 106 5.72 -6.78 -1.32
CA LYS A 106 4.92 -7.85 -0.74
C LYS A 106 3.95 -7.35 0.32
N CYS A 107 4.50 -6.72 1.34
CA CYS A 107 3.72 -6.19 2.46
C CYS A 107 4.40 -4.96 3.06
N SER A 108 3.65 -4.21 3.83
CA SER A 108 4.15 -3.08 4.61
C SER A 108 3.71 -3.19 6.06
N ILE A 109 4.56 -2.69 6.96
CA ILE A 109 4.34 -2.64 8.40
C ILE A 109 4.41 -1.19 8.82
N LEU A 110 3.32 -0.66 9.32
CA LEU A 110 3.19 0.73 9.74
C LEU A 110 3.03 0.80 11.25
N HIS A 111 3.90 1.54 11.92
CA HIS A 111 3.92 1.71 13.37
C HIS A 111 3.68 3.17 13.77
N ALA A 112 2.69 3.42 14.63
CA ALA A 112 2.28 4.76 15.05
C ALA A 112 3.18 5.29 16.17
N GLN A 113 3.93 6.36 15.88
CA GLN A 113 4.78 7.06 16.85
C GLN A 113 3.98 8.08 17.66
N PHE A 114 3.30 8.98 16.97
CA PHE A 114 2.27 9.86 17.51
C PHE A 114 1.20 10.13 16.46
N VAL A 115 -0.02 10.27 16.91
CA VAL A 115 -1.21 10.47 16.07
C VAL A 115 -2.17 11.43 16.74
N PRO A 116 -3.01 12.13 15.96
CA PRO A 116 -4.06 12.97 16.52
C PRO A 116 -5.07 12.13 17.34
N GLU A 117 -5.74 12.75 18.30
CA GLU A 117 -6.80 12.09 19.07
C GLU A 117 -8.01 11.72 18.20
N GLN A 118 -8.25 12.48 17.13
CA GLN A 118 -9.35 12.26 16.19
C GLN A 118 -8.85 12.44 14.76
N GLY A 119 -9.35 11.61 13.86
CA GLY A 119 -9.00 11.63 12.44
C GLY A 119 -7.66 10.97 12.13
N GLY A 120 -7.22 11.07 10.88
CA GLY A 120 -5.99 10.47 10.39
C GLY A 120 -6.03 8.94 10.28
N ASP A 121 -7.22 8.36 10.21
CA ASP A 121 -7.43 6.94 10.01
C ASP A 121 -6.82 6.44 8.70
N THR A 122 -6.68 5.15 8.57
CA THR A 122 -6.37 4.50 7.29
C THR A 122 -7.47 3.50 6.95
N ILE A 123 -7.83 3.45 5.67
CA ILE A 123 -8.84 2.53 5.15
C ILE A 123 -8.13 1.58 4.18
N TRP A 124 -8.38 0.29 4.28
CA TRP A 124 -7.93 -0.73 3.33
C TRP A 124 -9.10 -1.29 2.56
N CYS A 125 -8.85 -1.72 1.31
CA CYS A 125 -9.83 -2.33 0.42
C CYS A 125 -9.33 -3.70 -0.05
N ASP A 126 -10.21 -4.71 -0.03
CA ASP A 126 -9.97 -6.06 -0.55
C ASP A 126 -10.13 -6.11 -2.06
N MET A 127 -9.03 -6.08 -2.79
CA MET A 127 -9.04 -6.10 -4.25
C MET A 127 -9.29 -7.51 -4.84
N ALA A 128 -9.07 -8.57 -4.06
CA ALA A 128 -9.49 -9.92 -4.44
C ALA A 128 -11.01 -10.09 -4.33
N GLY A 129 -11.61 -9.54 -3.25
CA GLY A 129 -13.07 -9.50 -3.08
C GLY A 129 -13.75 -8.66 -4.16
N VAL A 130 -13.16 -7.51 -4.53
CA VAL A 130 -13.65 -6.71 -5.67
C VAL A 130 -13.63 -7.51 -6.96
N TRP A 131 -12.55 -8.23 -7.24
CA TRP A 131 -12.46 -9.10 -8.41
C TRP A 131 -13.50 -10.22 -8.42
N ALA A 132 -13.65 -10.90 -7.29
CA ALA A 132 -14.58 -12.03 -7.17
C ALA A 132 -16.04 -11.63 -7.39
N ASP A 133 -16.41 -10.40 -7.04
CA ASP A 133 -17.76 -9.85 -7.20
C ASP A 133 -18.00 -9.19 -8.58
N LEU A 134 -17.01 -9.22 -9.50
CA LEU A 134 -17.21 -8.86 -10.90
C LEU A 134 -18.03 -9.93 -11.62
N SER A 135 -18.86 -9.53 -12.56
CA SER A 135 -19.55 -10.48 -13.43
C SER A 135 -18.55 -11.30 -14.26
N ALA A 136 -18.94 -12.51 -14.67
CA ALA A 136 -18.11 -13.36 -15.52
C ALA A 136 -17.68 -12.67 -16.83
N ALA A 137 -18.56 -11.82 -17.37
CA ALA A 137 -18.25 -11.03 -18.56
C ALA A 137 -17.16 -9.98 -18.30
N GLU A 138 -17.25 -9.25 -17.17
CA GLU A 138 -16.22 -8.28 -16.76
C GLU A 138 -14.89 -8.98 -16.48
N GLN A 139 -14.90 -10.09 -15.74
CA GLN A 139 -13.68 -10.86 -15.48
C GLN A 139 -13.03 -11.35 -16.78
N SER A 140 -13.83 -11.85 -17.73
CA SER A 140 -13.34 -12.30 -19.05
C SER A 140 -12.70 -11.16 -19.85
N GLU A 141 -13.34 -9.98 -19.86
CA GLU A 141 -12.79 -8.77 -20.49
C GLU A 141 -11.45 -8.37 -19.83
N LEU A 142 -11.46 -8.19 -18.50
CA LEU A 142 -10.33 -7.62 -17.77
C LEU A 142 -9.09 -8.55 -17.73
N ARG A 143 -9.26 -9.88 -17.81
CA ARG A 143 -8.13 -10.82 -17.87
C ARG A 143 -7.20 -10.61 -19.07
N SER A 144 -7.73 -10.08 -20.17
CA SER A 144 -6.96 -9.84 -21.40
C SER A 144 -6.31 -8.46 -21.43
N LEU A 145 -6.65 -7.58 -20.49
CA LEU A 145 -6.20 -6.20 -20.47
C LEU A 145 -4.94 -5.99 -19.64
N GLU A 146 -4.15 -5.02 -20.08
CA GLU A 146 -2.98 -4.55 -19.39
C GLU A 146 -3.07 -3.04 -19.18
N THR A 147 -2.47 -2.57 -18.09
CA THR A 147 -2.44 -1.17 -17.69
C THR A 147 -1.02 -0.63 -17.60
N ILE A 148 -0.89 0.66 -17.74
CA ILE A 148 0.35 1.40 -17.50
C ILE A 148 0.30 1.99 -16.11
N HIS A 149 1.32 1.71 -15.30
CA HIS A 149 1.55 2.30 -13.99
C HIS A 149 2.76 3.23 -14.04
N ALA A 150 2.65 4.42 -13.47
CA ALA A 150 3.69 5.44 -13.53
C ALA A 150 3.71 6.34 -12.28
N LEU A 151 4.81 7.07 -12.12
CA LEU A 151 5.06 7.96 -10.98
C LEU A 151 4.31 9.29 -11.02
N HIS A 152 3.54 9.59 -12.05
CA HIS A 152 2.89 10.88 -12.29
C HIS A 152 2.12 11.48 -11.09
N ALA A 153 1.66 10.64 -10.16
CA ALA A 153 0.93 11.10 -8.97
C ALA A 153 1.79 11.84 -7.93
N PHE A 154 3.11 11.81 -8.08
CA PHE A 154 4.02 12.56 -7.22
C PHE A 154 4.37 13.94 -7.82
N GLU A 155 4.06 14.20 -9.09
CA GLU A 155 4.21 15.50 -9.71
C GLU A 155 3.33 16.53 -8.98
N ASP A 156 3.85 17.73 -8.72
CA ASP A 156 3.19 18.79 -7.96
C ASP A 156 2.74 18.41 -6.54
N SER A 157 3.22 17.29 -6.02
CA SER A 157 2.95 16.88 -4.63
C SER A 157 3.91 17.56 -3.66
N ARG A 158 3.63 17.46 -2.35
CA ARG A 158 4.56 17.93 -1.29
C ARG A 158 5.95 17.26 -1.33
N TYR A 159 6.11 16.18 -2.04
CA TYR A 159 7.38 15.46 -2.22
C TYR A 159 8.12 15.92 -3.47
N ASP A 160 7.48 16.74 -4.31
CA ASP A 160 8.12 17.36 -5.46
C ASP A 160 8.68 18.73 -5.08
N HIS A 161 9.95 18.90 -5.28
CA HIS A 161 10.66 20.16 -5.08
C HIS A 161 11.73 20.33 -6.19
N LEU A 162 12.11 21.56 -6.44
CA LEU A 162 13.14 21.84 -7.43
C LEU A 162 14.51 21.55 -6.85
N ASP A 163 15.37 20.91 -7.64
CA ASP A 163 16.78 20.73 -7.32
C ASP A 163 17.58 22.04 -7.56
N ALA A 164 18.89 22.01 -7.32
CA ALA A 164 19.77 23.16 -7.51
C ALA A 164 19.79 23.71 -8.94
N ASN A 165 19.34 22.94 -9.93
CA ASN A 165 19.24 23.34 -11.33
C ASN A 165 17.85 23.81 -11.73
N GLY A 166 16.89 23.84 -10.80
CA GLY A 166 15.50 24.22 -11.05
C GLY A 166 14.66 23.10 -11.70
N GLU A 167 15.12 21.85 -11.64
CA GLU A 167 14.37 20.70 -12.16
C GLU A 167 13.59 20.00 -11.04
N SER A 168 12.34 19.61 -11.32
CA SER A 168 11.53 18.78 -10.40
C SER A 168 12.24 17.47 -10.07
N ILE A 169 12.35 17.17 -8.79
CA ILE A 169 12.96 15.92 -8.30
C ILE A 169 12.14 14.71 -8.76
N VAL A 170 10.81 14.83 -8.85
CA VAL A 170 9.95 13.75 -9.33
C VAL A 170 10.19 13.49 -10.82
N ILE A 171 10.24 14.53 -11.65
CA ILE A 171 10.54 14.39 -13.08
C ILE A 171 11.93 13.79 -13.28
N LYS A 172 12.93 14.26 -12.54
CA LYS A 172 14.29 13.74 -12.60
C LYS A 172 14.36 12.25 -12.26
N ARG A 173 13.73 11.84 -11.17
CA ARG A 173 13.72 10.44 -10.72
C ARG A 173 12.82 9.54 -11.57
N SER A 174 11.79 10.09 -12.22
CA SER A 174 10.95 9.30 -13.14
C SER A 174 11.73 8.72 -14.33
N ARG A 175 12.91 9.29 -14.63
CA ARG A 175 13.83 8.72 -15.65
C ARG A 175 14.41 7.36 -15.22
N ASP A 176 14.61 7.16 -13.91
CA ASP A 176 15.10 5.91 -13.34
C ASP A 176 13.98 4.87 -13.18
N TYR A 177 12.72 5.34 -13.21
CA TYR A 177 11.51 4.53 -13.04
C TYR A 177 10.56 4.71 -14.23
N PRO A 178 10.89 4.15 -15.41
CA PRO A 178 10.01 4.23 -16.58
C PRO A 178 8.64 3.60 -16.26
N PRO A 179 7.57 4.03 -16.96
CA PRO A 179 6.26 3.42 -16.80
C PRO A 179 6.30 1.90 -16.92
N ILE A 180 5.51 1.22 -16.12
CA ILE A 180 5.45 -0.24 -16.05
C ILE A 180 4.14 -0.74 -16.64
N ARG A 181 4.23 -1.68 -17.56
CA ARG A 181 3.11 -2.44 -18.09
C ARG A 181 2.78 -3.61 -17.17
N ARG A 182 1.51 -3.75 -16.78
CA ARG A 182 1.02 -4.81 -15.89
C ARG A 182 -0.29 -5.40 -16.36
N PRO A 183 -0.52 -6.72 -16.19
CA PRO A 183 -1.86 -7.27 -16.29
C PRO A 183 -2.82 -6.55 -15.31
N MET A 184 -4.05 -6.32 -15.75
CA MET A 184 -5.10 -5.73 -14.91
C MET A 184 -5.58 -6.71 -13.82
N MET A 185 -5.49 -8.00 -14.09
CA MET A 185 -5.70 -9.08 -13.14
C MET A 185 -4.37 -9.78 -12.84
N GLN A 186 -4.07 -9.99 -11.57
CA GLN A 186 -2.92 -10.78 -11.13
C GLN A 186 -3.38 -11.91 -10.21
N VAL A 187 -2.65 -13.04 -10.26
CA VAL A 187 -2.88 -14.14 -9.32
C VAL A 187 -1.95 -13.95 -8.13
N HIS A 188 -2.52 -13.92 -6.93
CA HIS A 188 -1.75 -13.83 -5.70
C HIS A 188 -0.87 -15.10 -5.54
N PRO A 189 0.47 -14.96 -5.38
CA PRO A 189 1.40 -16.08 -5.51
C PRO A 189 1.25 -17.16 -4.44
N GLU A 190 0.71 -16.82 -3.26
CA GLU A 190 0.59 -17.76 -2.14
C GLU A 190 -0.86 -18.24 -1.90
N THR A 191 -1.86 -17.41 -2.17
CA THR A 191 -3.26 -17.80 -1.96
C THR A 191 -3.94 -18.32 -3.21
N GLY A 192 -3.37 -18.06 -4.39
CA GLY A 192 -3.98 -18.39 -5.68
C GLY A 192 -5.20 -17.53 -6.04
N GLN A 193 -5.57 -16.57 -5.21
CA GLN A 193 -6.69 -15.68 -5.49
C GLN A 193 -6.37 -14.74 -6.66
N GLU A 194 -7.37 -14.51 -7.51
CA GLU A 194 -7.28 -13.48 -8.53
C GLU A 194 -7.58 -12.11 -7.92
N VAL A 195 -6.81 -11.13 -8.28
CA VAL A 195 -6.83 -9.77 -7.72
C VAL A 195 -6.95 -8.75 -8.83
N LEU A 196 -7.84 -7.79 -8.70
CA LEU A 196 -7.90 -6.62 -9.57
C LEU A 196 -6.74 -5.68 -9.22
N PHE A 197 -5.67 -5.70 -10.04
CA PHE A 197 -4.41 -5.02 -9.74
C PHE A 197 -4.29 -3.66 -10.44
N ILE A 198 -5.17 -2.75 -10.08
CA ILE A 198 -5.19 -1.35 -10.52
C ILE A 198 -5.32 -0.45 -9.30
N ASN A 199 -4.93 0.80 -9.38
CA ASN A 199 -5.19 1.80 -8.35
C ASN A 199 -5.26 3.21 -8.92
N GLU A 200 -5.95 4.11 -8.21
CA GLU A 200 -6.17 5.48 -8.66
C GLU A 200 -4.87 6.29 -8.76
N GLN A 201 -3.92 6.03 -7.86
CA GLN A 201 -2.71 6.84 -7.75
C GLN A 201 -1.72 6.59 -8.89
N PHE A 202 -1.54 5.33 -9.29
CA PHE A 202 -0.45 4.98 -10.21
C PHE A 202 -0.91 4.40 -11.54
N THR A 203 -2.15 3.89 -11.64
CA THR A 203 -2.67 3.37 -12.91
C THR A 203 -3.08 4.53 -13.82
N ARG A 204 -2.35 4.69 -14.92
CA ARG A 204 -2.52 5.82 -15.85
C ARG A 204 -3.53 5.53 -16.96
N SER A 205 -3.42 4.38 -17.60
CA SER A 205 -4.23 4.04 -18.76
C SER A 205 -4.31 2.54 -19.01
N ILE A 206 -5.26 2.12 -19.85
CA ILE A 206 -5.36 0.78 -20.40
C ILE A 206 -4.64 0.77 -21.75
N ILE A 207 -3.78 -0.22 -21.99
CA ILE A 207 -2.97 -0.32 -23.21
C ILE A 207 -3.89 -0.52 -24.43
N ASN A 208 -3.59 0.17 -25.53
CA ASN A 208 -4.33 0.17 -26.78
C ASN A 208 -5.76 0.77 -26.71
N TRP A 209 -6.12 1.43 -25.61
CA TRP A 209 -7.38 2.16 -25.51
C TRP A 209 -7.14 3.66 -25.71
N SER A 210 -8.17 4.40 -26.19
CA SER A 210 -8.11 5.84 -26.15
C SER A 210 -8.08 6.35 -24.71
N GLU A 211 -7.52 7.53 -24.48
CA GLU A 211 -7.46 8.14 -23.16
C GLU A 211 -8.84 8.24 -22.52
N SER A 212 -9.83 8.73 -23.27
CA SER A 212 -11.20 8.89 -22.77
C SER A 212 -11.86 7.55 -22.40
N ALA A 213 -11.73 6.53 -23.23
CA ALA A 213 -12.26 5.19 -22.94
C ALA A 213 -11.59 4.57 -21.73
N SER A 214 -10.26 4.71 -21.64
CA SER A 214 -9.43 4.24 -20.52
C SER A 214 -9.87 4.89 -19.22
N GLN A 215 -9.97 6.20 -19.18
CA GLN A 215 -10.42 6.99 -18.02
C GLN A 215 -11.82 6.59 -17.55
N LEU A 216 -12.77 6.44 -18.49
CA LEU A 216 -14.14 6.02 -18.17
C LEU A 216 -14.16 4.63 -17.51
N ARG A 217 -13.44 3.67 -18.09
CA ARG A 217 -13.41 2.29 -17.58
C ARG A 217 -12.72 2.20 -16.22
N LEU A 218 -11.55 2.83 -16.07
CA LEU A 218 -10.81 2.87 -14.80
C LEU A 218 -11.62 3.55 -13.70
N SER A 219 -12.27 4.67 -13.98
CA SER A 219 -13.12 5.37 -13.00
C SER A 219 -14.27 4.49 -12.51
N ALA A 220 -14.90 3.71 -13.39
CA ALA A 220 -15.94 2.76 -13.01
C ALA A 220 -15.41 1.66 -12.07
N LEU A 221 -14.23 1.11 -12.37
CA LEU A 221 -13.58 0.08 -11.55
C LEU A 221 -13.10 0.65 -10.20
N PHE A 222 -12.54 1.85 -10.17
CA PHE A 222 -12.17 2.55 -8.93
C PHE A 222 -13.40 2.81 -8.05
N SER A 223 -14.52 3.23 -8.64
CA SER A 223 -15.77 3.42 -7.90
C SER A 223 -16.29 2.13 -7.30
N LYS A 224 -16.13 1.00 -7.99
CA LYS A 224 -16.48 -0.33 -7.48
C LYS A 224 -15.60 -0.72 -6.28
N ALA A 225 -14.29 -0.51 -6.38
CA ALA A 225 -13.34 -0.78 -5.30
C ALA A 225 -13.60 0.07 -4.04
N ARG A 226 -14.20 1.27 -4.21
CA ARG A 226 -14.55 2.17 -3.08
C ARG A 226 -15.84 1.81 -2.35
N GLN A 227 -16.51 0.72 -2.70
CA GLN A 227 -17.72 0.30 -1.98
C GLN A 227 -17.35 -0.21 -0.58
N VAL A 228 -18.13 0.21 0.41
CA VAL A 228 -17.85 -0.03 1.84
C VAL A 228 -17.75 -1.51 2.21
N GLN A 229 -18.44 -2.37 1.47
CA GLN A 229 -18.41 -3.83 1.68
C GLN A 229 -17.04 -4.48 1.48
N TYR A 230 -16.12 -3.80 0.78
CA TYR A 230 -14.74 -4.28 0.56
C TYR A 230 -13.74 -3.61 1.50
N GLN A 231 -14.20 -2.76 2.43
CA GLN A 231 -13.32 -1.89 3.19
C GLN A 231 -13.25 -2.29 4.66
N VAL A 232 -12.11 -1.97 5.26
CA VAL A 232 -11.92 -1.91 6.69
C VAL A 232 -11.24 -0.59 7.04
N ARG A 233 -11.76 0.10 8.06
CA ARG A 233 -11.21 1.36 8.58
C ARG A 233 -10.55 1.13 9.93
N PHE A 234 -9.38 1.71 10.13
CA PHE A 234 -8.61 1.61 11.36
C PHE A 234 -8.24 3.00 11.88
N SER A 235 -8.66 3.27 13.11
CA SER A 235 -8.28 4.49 13.84
C SER A 235 -7.01 4.23 14.62
N TRP A 236 -6.02 5.07 14.40
CA TRP A 236 -4.70 4.93 15.00
C TRP A 236 -4.68 5.40 16.46
N GLN A 237 -3.86 4.73 17.24
CA GLN A 237 -3.42 5.14 18.58
C GLN A 237 -1.91 5.03 18.63
N LYS A 238 -1.25 5.76 19.53
CA LYS A 238 0.19 5.61 19.75
C LYS A 238 0.53 4.14 20.04
N GLY A 239 1.57 3.61 19.39
CA GLY A 239 1.96 2.21 19.52
C GLY A 239 1.09 1.22 18.73
N SER A 240 0.08 1.69 17.96
CA SER A 240 -0.63 0.80 17.05
C SER A 240 0.27 0.37 15.90
N VAL A 241 0.10 -0.89 15.47
CA VAL A 241 0.75 -1.43 14.27
C VAL A 241 -0.32 -1.93 13.30
N ALA A 242 -0.12 -1.70 12.01
CA ALA A 242 -0.87 -2.36 10.95
C ALA A 242 0.10 -3.05 9.99
N ILE A 243 -0.21 -4.31 9.63
CA ILE A 243 0.53 -5.10 8.64
C ILE A 243 -0.45 -5.45 7.53
N TRP A 244 -0.13 -5.10 6.27
CA TRP A 244 -1.02 -5.44 5.16
C TRP A 244 -0.30 -6.11 4.01
N ASP A 245 -1.03 -7.01 3.34
CA ASP A 245 -0.61 -7.64 2.11
C ASP A 245 -0.85 -6.69 0.94
N ASN A 246 0.21 -6.10 0.43
CA ASN A 246 0.16 -5.13 -0.67
C ASN A 246 -0.24 -5.76 -2.01
N ARG A 247 -0.15 -7.09 -2.12
CA ARG A 247 -0.48 -7.85 -3.33
C ARG A 247 -1.98 -8.02 -3.53
N ALA A 248 -2.77 -7.84 -2.47
CA ALA A 248 -4.21 -8.07 -2.46
C ALA A 248 -5.04 -6.84 -2.03
N THR A 249 -4.39 -5.74 -1.62
CA THR A 249 -5.09 -4.58 -1.06
C THR A 249 -4.72 -3.26 -1.72
N GLN A 250 -5.64 -2.31 -1.64
CA GLN A 250 -5.36 -0.88 -1.71
C GLN A 250 -5.57 -0.26 -0.35
N HIS A 251 -4.99 0.91 -0.13
CA HIS A 251 -5.26 1.70 1.06
C HIS A 251 -5.39 3.19 0.76
N PHE A 252 -5.98 3.90 1.72
CA PHE A 252 -6.26 5.32 1.66
C PHE A 252 -6.02 5.95 3.03
N ALA A 253 -5.15 6.95 3.11
CA ALA A 253 -4.94 7.74 4.32
C ALA A 253 -6.00 8.85 4.39
N VAL A 254 -6.81 8.84 5.45
CA VAL A 254 -7.82 9.89 5.70
C VAL A 254 -7.11 11.14 6.22
N THR A 255 -7.42 12.30 5.62
CA THR A 255 -6.71 13.57 5.88
C THR A 255 -7.57 14.57 6.65
N ASP A 256 -8.44 14.08 7.52
CA ASP A 256 -9.46 14.83 8.26
C ASP A 256 -8.99 15.39 9.63
N TYR A 257 -7.67 15.42 9.89
CA TYR A 257 -7.08 15.86 11.15
C TYR A 257 -6.39 17.25 11.06
N GLY A 258 -6.59 17.96 9.95
CA GLY A 258 -6.12 19.33 9.74
C GLY A 258 -4.59 19.48 9.91
N ASP A 259 -4.19 20.45 10.72
CA ASP A 259 -2.78 20.79 10.99
C ASP A 259 -2.21 20.09 12.26
N THR A 260 -2.87 19.03 12.71
CA THR A 260 -2.41 18.27 13.88
C THR A 260 -1.22 17.37 13.50
N PRO A 261 -0.13 17.38 14.27
CA PRO A 261 1.02 16.53 13.98
C PRO A 261 0.65 15.03 14.01
N ARG A 262 1.18 14.30 13.04
CA ARG A 262 1.03 12.83 12.91
C ARG A 262 2.32 12.23 12.36
N ARG A 263 2.85 11.21 13.03
CA ARG A 263 4.05 10.50 12.57
C ARG A 263 3.87 9.00 12.67
N LEU A 264 4.08 8.33 11.56
CA LEU A 264 4.15 6.87 11.45
C LEU A 264 5.51 6.48 10.87
N HIS A 265 6.02 5.35 11.30
CA HIS A 265 7.19 4.71 10.73
C HIS A 265 6.74 3.51 9.89
N ARG A 266 7.31 3.36 8.70
CA ARG A 266 6.99 2.26 7.78
C ARG A 266 8.22 1.46 7.42
N VAL A 267 8.12 0.15 7.55
CA VAL A 267 9.05 -0.84 6.97
C VAL A 267 8.30 -1.56 5.85
N THR A 268 8.94 -1.71 4.70
CA THR A 268 8.34 -2.33 3.51
C THR A 268 9.17 -3.53 3.08
N VAL A 269 8.50 -4.63 2.75
CA VAL A 269 9.11 -5.91 2.38
C VAL A 269 9.05 -6.10 0.88
N GLN A 270 10.16 -6.54 0.27
CA GLN A 270 10.27 -6.78 -1.17
C GLN A 270 9.24 -7.81 -1.65
N GLY A 271 8.75 -7.57 -2.86
CA GLY A 271 7.81 -8.46 -3.52
C GLY A 271 8.47 -9.62 -4.24
N GLU A 272 7.64 -10.48 -4.80
CA GLU A 272 8.07 -11.64 -5.55
C GLU A 272 8.23 -11.35 -7.05
N PRO A 273 9.31 -11.85 -7.69
CA PRO A 273 9.51 -11.69 -9.14
C PRO A 273 8.37 -12.22 -10.01
N SER A 274 7.54 -13.13 -9.50
CA SER A 274 6.35 -13.65 -10.18
C SER A 274 5.30 -12.57 -10.47
N LEU A 275 5.32 -11.45 -9.73
CA LEU A 275 4.45 -10.29 -9.93
C LEU A 275 5.14 -9.16 -10.71
N ALA A 276 6.29 -9.43 -11.31
CA ALA A 276 7.03 -8.40 -12.04
C ALA A 276 6.25 -7.88 -13.26
N GLY A 277 6.11 -6.57 -13.32
CA GLY A 277 5.69 -5.88 -14.53
C GLY A 277 6.83 -5.77 -15.55
N LYS A 278 6.52 -5.28 -16.73
CA LYS A 278 7.52 -5.03 -17.77
C LYS A 278 7.64 -3.53 -18.03
N PRO A 279 8.85 -3.00 -18.23
CA PRO A 279 9.00 -1.61 -18.68
C PRO A 279 8.14 -1.35 -19.92
N TYR A 280 7.41 -0.27 -19.93
CA TYR A 280 6.62 0.17 -21.06
C TYR A 280 7.44 1.16 -21.88
N LEU A 281 7.79 0.76 -23.08
CA LEU A 281 8.42 1.62 -24.08
C LEU A 281 7.35 1.92 -25.13
N PRO A 282 6.91 3.19 -25.30
CA PRO A 282 5.89 3.58 -26.26
C PRO A 282 6.32 3.40 -27.71
#